data_3c469ca9f9ca2db40df955b16022383f
#
_entry.id   3c469ca9f9ca2db40df955b16022383f
#
_cell.length_a   1.000
_cell.length_b   1.000
_cell.length_c   1.000
_cell.angle_alpha   90.00
_cell.angle_beta   90.00
_cell.angle_gamma   90.00
#
_symmetry.space_group_name_H-M   'P 1'
#
loop_
_entity.id
_entity.type
_entity.pdbx_description
1 polymer ?
#
loop_
_entity_poly.entity_id
_entity_poly.type
_entity_poly.pdbx_seq_one_letter_code
_entity_poly.pdbx_strand_id
1 'polypeptide(L)'
;MERALNLIKETLSKTFINLLKTEVSNLYLVGGALRDAYYGIPLKDFDFVVSKSDLEGIRDFLKERKISHFSLNEERFLLLRANSNNFTFDFMILDDSIEKDANKRDFTMNALYYDVKSDKSIFKGEFLNDLKNRVLSVVNDDSIKLDPIRSLRGIRLACDLSLSIETSTKKFICEGVSLLKNVSKERVREEVKKILHSDFKELVEILKSLFGQDLTGFLPRFNLIEKMDLLDKEVNKDVSFKDLCKISVLVKYFNFFLTWFTGREMQYIEKMVNLKIENNFDSLFEAFFNNTREMRIPLCAIATSFDLRDVLKAFSLFDKWSKIKIDTNAIKKSGLNKREFGAKKKKLLKIECKKVYEEI
;
A
#
# COMPACT_ATOMS: atom_id res chain seq x y z
N MET A 1 2.17 -18.12 21.64
CA MET A 1 1.14 -17.22 22.24
C MET A 1 1.60 -16.64 23.56
N GLU A 2 2.10 -17.41 24.52
CA GLU A 2 2.55 -16.92 25.83
C GLU A 2 3.58 -15.78 25.73
N ARG A 3 4.63 -15.93 24.90
CA ARG A 3 5.60 -14.87 24.65
C ARG A 3 4.95 -13.57 24.09
N ALA A 4 3.97 -13.73 23.22
CA ALA A 4 3.23 -12.59 22.66
C ALA A 4 2.41 -11.87 23.73
N LEU A 5 1.73 -12.60 24.57
CA LEU A 5 0.97 -12.03 25.69
C LEU A 5 1.87 -11.33 26.70
N ASN A 6 3.04 -11.89 27.02
CA ASN A 6 4.01 -11.25 27.90
C ASN A 6 4.52 -9.92 27.31
N LEU A 7 4.81 -9.86 26.02
CA LEU A 7 5.17 -8.61 25.33
C LEU A 7 4.06 -7.57 25.41
N ILE A 8 2.81 -7.97 25.17
CA ILE A 8 1.65 -7.08 25.29
C ILE A 8 1.51 -6.56 26.73
N LYS A 9 1.55 -7.43 27.73
CA LYS A 9 1.46 -7.04 29.13
C LYS A 9 2.54 -6.05 29.52
N GLU A 10 3.78 -6.32 29.16
CA GLU A 10 4.92 -5.43 29.42
C GLU A 10 4.70 -4.07 28.75
N THR A 11 4.26 -4.07 27.48
CA THR A 11 4.01 -2.83 26.76
C THR A 11 2.87 -2.02 27.39
N LEU A 12 1.73 -2.66 27.65
CA LEU A 12 0.56 -1.99 28.23
C LEU A 12 0.82 -1.50 29.65
N SER A 13 1.65 -2.19 30.45
CA SER A 13 2.01 -1.80 31.81
C SER A 13 2.73 -0.44 31.87
N LYS A 14 3.39 -0.04 30.79
CA LYS A 14 4.10 1.24 30.63
C LYS A 14 3.22 2.37 30.10
N THR A 15 1.93 2.12 29.90
CA THR A 15 0.94 3.07 29.37
C THR A 15 -0.16 3.37 30.37
N PHE A 16 -1.02 4.32 30.03
CA PHE A 16 -2.20 4.64 30.87
C PHE A 16 -3.20 3.47 30.99
N ILE A 17 -3.13 2.46 30.13
CA ILE A 17 -3.96 1.25 30.17
C ILE A 17 -3.80 0.52 31.51
N ASN A 18 -2.61 0.57 32.11
CA ASN A 18 -2.37 -0.05 33.41
C ASN A 18 -3.23 0.55 34.54
N LEU A 19 -3.53 1.84 34.47
CA LEU A 19 -4.47 2.50 35.37
C LEU A 19 -5.92 2.31 34.93
N LEU A 20 -6.17 2.49 33.62
CA LEU A 20 -7.51 2.40 33.05
C LEU A 20 -8.20 1.05 33.34
N LYS A 21 -7.46 -0.06 33.32
CA LYS A 21 -8.03 -1.40 33.57
C LYS A 21 -8.71 -1.54 34.94
N THR A 22 -8.40 -0.67 35.92
CA THR A 22 -9.07 -0.66 37.25
C THR A 22 -10.36 0.15 37.26
N GLU A 23 -10.54 1.04 36.28
CA GLU A 23 -11.67 1.98 36.21
C GLU A 23 -12.84 1.45 35.37
N VAL A 24 -12.61 0.39 34.58
CA VAL A 24 -13.60 -0.16 33.63
C VAL A 24 -14.06 -1.56 34.05
N SER A 25 -15.28 -1.95 33.67
CA SER A 25 -15.80 -3.28 33.98
C SER A 25 -15.18 -4.37 33.11
N ASN A 26 -14.91 -4.09 31.83
CA ASN A 26 -14.21 -4.99 30.92
C ASN A 26 -13.29 -4.23 29.97
N LEU A 27 -12.21 -4.89 29.52
CA LEU A 27 -11.24 -4.33 28.61
C LEU A 27 -10.61 -5.45 27.77
N TYR A 28 -11.13 -5.65 26.58
CA TYR A 28 -10.65 -6.70 25.69
C TYR A 28 -9.79 -6.10 24.59
N LEU A 29 -8.50 -6.45 24.58
CA LEU A 29 -7.62 -6.19 23.44
C LEU A 29 -7.96 -7.17 22.33
N VAL A 30 -8.01 -6.67 21.09
CA VAL A 30 -8.38 -7.46 19.91
C VAL A 30 -7.64 -6.96 18.67
N GLY A 31 -7.77 -7.63 17.54
CA GLY A 31 -7.25 -7.15 16.26
C GLY A 31 -5.77 -7.45 16.04
N GLY A 32 -5.09 -6.54 15.36
CA GLY A 32 -3.73 -6.74 14.87
C GLY A 32 -2.67 -6.88 15.94
N ALA A 33 -2.82 -6.26 17.11
CA ALA A 33 -1.80 -6.24 18.15
C ALA A 33 -1.40 -7.64 18.63
N LEU A 34 -2.39 -8.55 18.81
CA LEU A 34 -2.12 -9.96 19.23
C LEU A 34 -1.36 -10.74 18.16
N ARG A 35 -1.74 -10.55 16.90
CA ARG A 35 -1.06 -11.13 15.74
C ARG A 35 0.37 -10.59 15.60
N ASP A 36 0.53 -9.29 15.69
CA ASP A 36 1.81 -8.62 15.49
C ASP A 36 2.79 -9.00 16.63
N ALA A 37 2.32 -9.04 17.87
CA ALA A 37 3.10 -9.55 18.99
C ALA A 37 3.55 -11.01 18.78
N TYR A 38 2.66 -11.84 18.22
CA TYR A 38 2.97 -13.26 17.94
C TYR A 38 4.07 -13.40 16.89
N TYR A 39 4.07 -12.56 15.86
CA TYR A 39 5.09 -12.57 14.80
C TYR A 39 6.32 -11.71 15.13
N GLY A 40 6.38 -11.08 16.29
CA GLY A 40 7.50 -10.23 16.70
C GLY A 40 7.57 -8.89 15.98
N ILE A 41 6.45 -8.43 15.46
CA ILE A 41 6.31 -7.12 14.79
C ILE A 41 6.15 -6.04 15.88
N PRO A 42 6.82 -4.86 15.73
CA PRO A 42 6.67 -3.77 16.67
C PRO A 42 5.22 -3.31 16.83
N LEU A 43 4.76 -3.26 18.09
CA LEU A 43 3.41 -2.80 18.42
C LEU A 43 3.34 -1.29 18.30
N LYS A 44 2.25 -0.78 17.69
CA LYS A 44 1.96 0.64 17.57
C LYS A 44 0.49 0.97 17.85
N ASP A 45 -0.41 0.12 17.40
CA ASP A 45 -1.85 0.32 17.47
C ASP A 45 -2.49 -0.78 18.32
N PHE A 46 -3.33 -0.37 19.25
CA PHE A 46 -4.05 -1.25 20.17
C PHE A 46 -5.55 -1.01 20.04
N ASP A 47 -6.26 -2.01 19.53
CA ASP A 47 -7.73 -1.99 19.40
C ASP A 47 -8.35 -2.66 20.62
N PHE A 48 -9.24 -1.93 21.31
CA PHE A 48 -9.99 -2.44 22.45
C PHE A 48 -11.49 -2.46 22.16
N VAL A 49 -12.18 -3.46 22.71
CA VAL A 49 -13.62 -3.46 22.81
C VAL A 49 -14.04 -3.46 24.25
N VAL A 50 -15.01 -2.59 24.57
CA VAL A 50 -15.48 -2.28 25.93
C VAL A 50 -17.00 -2.16 25.95
N SER A 51 -17.62 -2.17 27.14
CA SER A 51 -19.03 -1.86 27.24
C SER A 51 -19.33 -0.39 26.89
N LYS A 52 -20.58 -0.10 26.55
CA LYS A 52 -20.99 1.30 26.26
C LYS A 52 -20.76 2.22 27.46
N SER A 53 -21.07 1.76 28.66
CA SER A 53 -20.83 2.54 29.92
C SER A 53 -19.36 2.75 30.18
N ASP A 54 -18.50 1.74 29.93
CA ASP A 54 -17.05 1.88 30.06
C ASP A 54 -16.48 2.91 29.07
N LEU A 55 -16.99 2.98 27.84
CA LEU A 55 -16.49 3.93 26.84
C LEU A 55 -16.68 5.39 27.27
N GLU A 56 -17.80 5.71 27.94
CA GLU A 56 -18.05 7.04 28.52
C GLU A 56 -17.06 7.32 29.67
N GLY A 57 -16.87 6.36 30.57
CA GLY A 57 -15.88 6.45 31.65
C GLY A 57 -14.45 6.61 31.14
N ILE A 58 -14.08 5.92 30.05
CA ILE A 58 -12.77 6.07 29.41
C ILE A 58 -12.57 7.50 28.89
N ARG A 59 -13.59 8.10 28.29
CA ARG A 59 -13.51 9.49 27.80
C ARG A 59 -13.22 10.46 28.97
N ASP A 60 -13.93 10.32 30.07
CA ASP A 60 -13.73 11.17 31.27
C ASP A 60 -12.35 10.94 31.87
N PHE A 61 -11.91 9.69 32.01
CA PHE A 61 -10.57 9.32 32.43
C PHE A 61 -9.46 9.98 31.60
N LEU A 62 -9.58 9.94 30.26
CA LEU A 62 -8.61 10.55 29.34
C LEU A 62 -8.59 12.08 29.48
N LYS A 63 -9.76 12.70 29.64
CA LYS A 63 -9.92 14.14 29.82
C LYS A 63 -9.27 14.61 31.11
N GLU A 64 -9.55 13.96 32.23
CA GLU A 64 -8.98 14.29 33.53
C GLU A 64 -7.45 14.23 33.57
N ARG A 65 -6.89 13.24 32.84
CA ARG A 65 -5.43 13.03 32.76
C ARG A 65 -4.77 13.79 31.60
N LYS A 66 -5.54 14.63 30.88
CA LYS A 66 -5.06 15.42 29.73
C LYS A 66 -4.39 14.58 28.66
N ILE A 67 -4.84 13.34 28.46
CA ILE A 67 -4.39 12.46 27.40
C ILE A 67 -5.07 12.89 26.10
N SER A 68 -4.29 13.08 25.02
CA SER A 68 -4.83 13.47 23.72
C SER A 68 -5.79 12.41 23.19
N HIS A 69 -7.03 12.82 22.93
CA HIS A 69 -8.06 11.92 22.41
C HIS A 69 -9.08 12.65 21.55
N PHE A 70 -9.78 11.90 20.69
CA PHE A 70 -10.92 12.39 19.92
C PHE A 70 -11.90 11.25 19.64
N SER A 71 -13.16 11.61 19.42
CA SER A 71 -14.21 10.66 19.08
C SER A 71 -14.57 10.81 17.60
N LEU A 72 -14.63 9.68 16.89
CA LEU A 72 -15.25 9.59 15.57
C LEU A 72 -16.66 9.05 15.75
N ASN A 73 -17.65 9.89 15.46
CA ASN A 73 -19.05 9.52 15.46
C ASN A 73 -19.48 9.34 13.99
N GLU A 74 -19.43 8.11 13.48
CA GLU A 74 -20.22 7.73 12.33
C GLU A 74 -21.56 7.15 12.84
N GLU A 75 -22.64 7.31 12.10
CA GLU A 75 -24.01 6.93 12.51
C GLU A 75 -24.17 5.49 13.04
N ARG A 76 -23.18 4.64 12.80
CA ARG A 76 -23.15 3.21 13.19
C ARG A 76 -21.93 2.79 14.00
N PHE A 77 -20.99 3.72 14.26
CA PHE A 77 -19.71 3.39 14.90
C PHE A 77 -19.26 4.50 15.82
N LEU A 78 -19.21 4.24 17.10
CA LEU A 78 -18.55 5.13 18.06
C LEU A 78 -17.14 4.60 18.32
N LEU A 79 -16.14 5.32 17.82
CA LEU A 79 -14.73 5.07 18.04
C LEU A 79 -14.15 6.19 18.90
N LEU A 80 -13.57 5.87 20.04
CA LEU A 80 -12.77 6.77 20.84
C LEU A 80 -11.29 6.44 20.62
N ARG A 81 -10.54 7.36 20.01
CA ARG A 81 -9.09 7.22 19.79
C ARG A 81 -8.30 8.06 20.77
N ALA A 82 -7.30 7.47 21.40
CA ALA A 82 -6.33 8.16 22.24
C ALA A 82 -4.91 7.91 21.75
N ASN A 83 -4.03 8.91 21.88
CA ASN A 83 -2.62 8.80 21.53
C ASN A 83 -1.75 9.09 22.76
N SER A 84 -0.84 8.20 23.07
CA SER A 84 0.09 8.32 24.19
C SER A 84 1.36 7.51 23.93
N ASN A 85 2.54 8.06 24.26
CA ASN A 85 3.83 7.37 24.20
C ASN A 85 4.14 6.70 22.83
N ASN A 86 3.78 7.36 21.71
CA ASN A 86 3.89 6.85 20.35
C ASN A 86 3.00 5.62 20.04
N PHE A 87 2.03 5.34 20.87
CA PHE A 87 0.99 4.34 20.64
C PHE A 87 -0.35 5.00 20.35
N THR A 88 -1.13 4.35 19.49
CA THR A 88 -2.54 4.64 19.24
C THR A 88 -3.40 3.61 19.98
N PHE A 89 -4.44 4.08 20.64
CA PHE A 89 -5.39 3.25 21.38
C PHE A 89 -6.79 3.55 20.88
N ASP A 90 -7.42 2.56 20.27
CA ASP A 90 -8.78 2.63 19.74
C ASP A 90 -9.73 1.86 20.65
N PHE A 91 -10.76 2.55 21.15
CA PHE A 91 -11.81 1.95 21.97
C PHE A 91 -13.12 1.94 21.20
N MET A 92 -13.69 0.76 21.05
CA MET A 92 -14.95 0.50 20.34
C MET A 92 -15.94 -0.16 21.29
N ILE A 93 -17.23 0.00 21.02
CA ILE A 93 -18.26 -0.65 21.81
C ILE A 93 -18.34 -2.13 21.44
N LEU A 94 -18.29 -3.00 22.44
CA LEU A 94 -18.62 -4.41 22.30
C LEU A 94 -20.14 -4.55 22.18
N ASP A 95 -20.59 -4.84 20.97
CA ASP A 95 -22.00 -5.07 20.68
C ASP A 95 -22.35 -6.53 21.03
N ASP A 96 -23.04 -6.78 22.16
CA ASP A 96 -23.54 -8.07 22.58
C ASP A 96 -22.46 -9.00 23.21
N SER A 97 -21.77 -9.84 22.45
CA SER A 97 -20.77 -10.78 22.98
C SER A 97 -19.49 -10.81 22.14
N ILE A 98 -18.41 -11.31 22.76
CA ILE A 98 -17.11 -11.49 22.06
C ILE A 98 -17.28 -12.38 20.84
N GLU A 99 -18.10 -13.43 20.89
CA GLU A 99 -18.32 -14.35 19.78
C GLU A 99 -19.00 -13.64 18.60
N LYS A 100 -19.96 -12.78 18.87
CA LYS A 100 -20.63 -11.99 17.83
C LYS A 100 -19.70 -10.92 17.26
N ASP A 101 -18.89 -10.26 18.09
CA ASP A 101 -17.90 -9.31 17.62
C ASP A 101 -16.82 -10.02 16.76
N ALA A 102 -16.32 -11.17 17.19
CA ALA A 102 -15.38 -11.98 16.43
C ALA A 102 -15.91 -12.33 15.04
N ASN A 103 -17.20 -12.71 14.93
CA ASN A 103 -17.85 -13.02 13.66
C ASN A 103 -18.05 -11.81 12.74
N LYS A 104 -17.97 -10.58 13.23
CA LYS A 104 -18.02 -9.34 12.43
C LYS A 104 -16.66 -8.94 11.88
N ARG A 105 -15.56 -9.58 12.33
CA ARG A 105 -14.19 -9.24 11.91
C ARG A 105 -13.87 -9.77 10.52
N ASP A 106 -12.72 -9.35 10.00
CA ASP A 106 -12.28 -9.73 8.65
C ASP A 106 -11.70 -11.16 8.61
N PHE A 107 -10.61 -11.39 9.36
CA PHE A 107 -9.83 -12.63 9.30
C PHE A 107 -9.66 -13.24 10.69
N THR A 108 -9.55 -14.57 10.75
CA THR A 108 -9.42 -15.36 11.98
C THR A 108 -8.27 -14.87 12.86
N MET A 109 -7.12 -14.55 12.26
CA MET A 109 -5.95 -14.04 12.98
C MET A 109 -6.13 -12.65 13.60
N ASN A 110 -7.15 -11.89 13.20
CA ASN A 110 -7.53 -10.60 13.77
C ASN A 110 -8.71 -10.71 14.75
N ALA A 111 -9.27 -11.91 14.94
CA ALA A 111 -10.39 -12.20 15.83
C ALA A 111 -9.96 -12.95 17.09
N LEU A 112 -8.74 -12.70 17.54
CA LEU A 112 -8.20 -13.17 18.82
C LEU A 112 -8.41 -12.07 19.85
N TYR A 113 -8.80 -12.44 21.07
CA TYR A 113 -9.08 -11.52 22.16
C TYR A 113 -8.19 -11.82 23.37
N TYR A 114 -7.83 -10.76 24.07
CA TYR A 114 -7.14 -10.86 25.36
C TYR A 114 -7.85 -9.94 26.36
N ASP A 115 -8.39 -10.54 27.42
CA ASP A 115 -8.96 -9.80 28.55
C ASP A 115 -7.82 -9.25 29.42
N VAL A 116 -7.62 -7.95 29.36
CA VAL A 116 -6.54 -7.25 30.07
C VAL A 116 -6.73 -7.27 31.57
N LYS A 117 -7.99 -7.36 32.05
CA LYS A 117 -8.30 -7.39 33.48
C LYS A 117 -8.06 -8.75 34.12
N SER A 118 -8.62 -9.80 33.53
CA SER A 118 -8.53 -11.17 34.04
C SER A 118 -7.27 -11.90 33.59
N ASP A 119 -6.47 -11.30 32.71
CA ASP A 119 -5.27 -11.90 32.14
C ASP A 119 -5.55 -13.21 31.39
N LYS A 120 -6.65 -13.25 30.63
CA LYS A 120 -7.09 -14.44 29.91
C LYS A 120 -7.19 -14.20 28.40
N SER A 121 -6.69 -15.17 27.63
CA SER A 121 -6.92 -15.20 26.18
C SER A 121 -8.27 -15.83 25.87
N ILE A 122 -9.00 -15.24 24.95
CA ILE A 122 -10.32 -15.71 24.51
C ILE A 122 -10.26 -15.84 22.98
N PHE A 123 -10.24 -17.06 22.47
CA PHE A 123 -10.23 -17.32 21.03
C PHE A 123 -10.62 -18.77 20.72
N LYS A 124 -11.13 -18.98 19.52
CA LYS A 124 -11.35 -20.33 18.99
C LYS A 124 -10.03 -21.00 18.65
N GLY A 125 -9.92 -22.30 18.94
CA GLY A 125 -8.69 -23.06 18.66
C GLY A 125 -8.26 -23.03 17.21
N GLU A 126 -9.22 -23.07 16.28
CA GLU A 126 -8.98 -22.94 14.84
C GLU A 126 -8.33 -21.59 14.45
N PHE A 127 -8.75 -20.47 15.06
CA PHE A 127 -8.18 -19.15 14.79
C PHE A 127 -6.70 -19.07 15.23
N LEU A 128 -6.39 -19.71 16.35
CA LEU A 128 -5.01 -19.81 16.79
C LEU A 128 -4.16 -20.72 15.88
N ASN A 129 -4.76 -21.76 15.31
CA ASN A 129 -4.08 -22.63 14.36
C ASN A 129 -3.74 -21.91 13.06
N ASP A 130 -4.66 -21.09 12.53
CA ASP A 130 -4.40 -20.24 11.36
C ASP A 130 -3.22 -19.31 11.60
N LEU A 131 -3.19 -18.64 12.77
CA LEU A 131 -2.07 -17.79 13.15
C LEU A 131 -0.75 -18.57 13.21
N LYS A 132 -0.73 -19.76 13.85
CA LYS A 132 0.48 -20.59 13.98
C LYS A 132 0.99 -21.09 12.63
N ASN A 133 0.08 -21.46 11.74
CA ASN A 133 0.41 -22.04 10.43
C ASN A 133 0.60 -20.97 9.33
N ARG A 134 0.52 -19.70 9.67
CA ARG A 134 0.58 -18.57 8.70
C ARG A 134 -0.46 -18.69 7.60
N VAL A 135 -1.70 -19.01 7.95
CA VAL A 135 -2.83 -19.12 7.03
C VAL A 135 -3.76 -17.94 7.21
N LEU A 136 -4.09 -17.27 6.13
CA LEU A 136 -5.11 -16.22 6.09
C LEU A 136 -6.45 -16.86 5.77
N SER A 137 -7.37 -16.86 6.72
CA SER A 137 -8.74 -17.36 6.58
C SER A 137 -9.73 -16.28 7.00
N VAL A 138 -10.84 -16.14 6.27
CA VAL A 138 -11.97 -15.27 6.71
C VAL A 138 -12.62 -15.87 7.96
N VAL A 139 -13.21 -15.02 8.81
CA VAL A 139 -13.94 -15.49 10.00
C VAL A 139 -15.24 -16.21 9.65
N ASN A 140 -15.86 -15.85 8.52
CA ASN A 140 -17.05 -16.48 7.93
C ASN A 140 -17.17 -16.10 6.45
N ASP A 141 -18.04 -16.80 5.72
CA ASP A 141 -18.21 -16.69 4.28
C ASP A 141 -18.73 -15.32 3.80
N ASP A 142 -19.48 -14.61 4.64
CA ASP A 142 -20.02 -13.29 4.31
C ASP A 142 -19.09 -12.13 4.65
N SER A 143 -17.98 -12.38 5.35
CA SER A 143 -17.07 -11.36 5.86
C SER A 143 -16.65 -10.35 4.78
N ILE A 144 -16.15 -10.80 3.64
CA ILE A 144 -15.70 -9.94 2.54
C ILE A 144 -16.89 -9.32 1.79
N LYS A 145 -17.99 -10.04 1.63
CA LYS A 145 -19.19 -9.54 0.97
C LYS A 145 -19.83 -8.38 1.72
N LEU A 146 -19.83 -8.44 3.06
CA LEU A 146 -20.33 -7.38 3.93
C LEU A 146 -19.46 -6.10 3.88
N ASP A 147 -18.15 -6.24 3.72
CA ASP A 147 -17.24 -5.12 3.53
C ASP A 147 -16.14 -5.49 2.51
N PRO A 148 -16.34 -5.17 1.22
CA PRO A 148 -15.43 -5.59 0.15
C PRO A 148 -13.99 -5.08 0.27
N ILE A 149 -13.73 -4.03 1.07
CA ILE A 149 -12.36 -3.55 1.32
C ILE A 149 -11.49 -4.63 1.97
N ARG A 150 -12.11 -5.60 2.65
CA ARG A 150 -11.43 -6.75 3.26
C ARG A 150 -10.70 -7.60 2.24
N SER A 151 -11.10 -7.60 0.98
CA SER A 151 -10.35 -8.26 -0.10
C SER A 151 -8.97 -7.65 -0.28
N LEU A 152 -8.86 -6.33 -0.33
CA LEU A 152 -7.56 -5.64 -0.41
C LEU A 152 -6.75 -5.79 0.89
N ARG A 153 -7.40 -5.71 2.04
CA ARG A 153 -6.75 -5.97 3.33
C ARG A 153 -6.17 -7.39 3.40
N GLY A 154 -6.88 -8.38 2.85
CA GLY A 154 -6.40 -9.76 2.76
C GLY A 154 -5.16 -9.88 1.88
N ILE A 155 -5.17 -9.27 0.70
CA ILE A 155 -4.01 -9.20 -0.19
C ILE A 155 -2.82 -8.58 0.55
N ARG A 156 -3.01 -7.42 1.18
CA ARG A 156 -1.96 -6.74 1.94
C ARG A 156 -1.41 -7.60 3.08
N LEU A 157 -2.28 -8.15 3.92
CA LEU A 157 -1.86 -8.98 5.05
C LEU A 157 -1.08 -10.22 4.58
N ALA A 158 -1.52 -10.84 3.48
CA ALA A 158 -0.80 -11.98 2.90
C ALA A 158 0.61 -11.59 2.44
N CYS A 159 0.76 -10.41 1.82
CA CYS A 159 2.07 -9.88 1.42
C CYS A 159 2.93 -9.50 2.64
N ASP A 160 2.41 -8.65 3.54
CA ASP A 160 3.18 -8.09 4.66
C ASP A 160 3.66 -9.15 5.65
N LEU A 161 2.91 -10.25 5.77
CA LEU A 161 3.16 -11.30 6.73
C LEU A 161 3.59 -12.63 6.10
N SER A 162 3.78 -12.68 4.78
CA SER A 162 4.10 -13.89 4.01
C SER A 162 3.17 -15.06 4.37
N LEU A 163 1.85 -14.83 4.22
CA LEU A 163 0.81 -15.81 4.57
C LEU A 163 0.38 -16.62 3.35
N SER A 164 0.11 -17.88 3.52
CA SER A 164 -0.70 -18.65 2.59
C SER A 164 -2.18 -18.28 2.75
N ILE A 165 -2.91 -18.16 1.64
CA ILE A 165 -4.34 -17.85 1.68
C ILE A 165 -5.12 -19.16 1.54
N GLU A 166 -6.04 -19.41 2.48
CA GLU A 166 -6.94 -20.57 2.47
C GLU A 166 -7.80 -20.57 1.19
N THR A 167 -8.14 -21.74 0.66
CA THR A 167 -8.77 -21.90 -0.66
C THR A 167 -10.13 -21.19 -0.78
N SER A 168 -11.00 -21.30 0.22
CA SER A 168 -12.28 -20.59 0.22
C SER A 168 -12.07 -19.08 0.31
N THR A 169 -11.12 -18.66 1.14
CA THR A 169 -10.74 -17.24 1.29
C THR A 169 -10.22 -16.63 -0.01
N LYS A 170 -9.44 -17.38 -0.82
CA LYS A 170 -9.03 -16.93 -2.16
C LYS A 170 -10.24 -16.60 -3.02
N LYS A 171 -11.22 -17.50 -3.05
CA LYS A 171 -12.47 -17.29 -3.81
C LYS A 171 -13.17 -16.00 -3.33
N PHE A 172 -13.36 -15.83 -2.02
CA PHE A 172 -14.01 -14.64 -1.47
C PHE A 172 -13.26 -13.36 -1.76
N ILE A 173 -11.90 -13.37 -1.72
CA ILE A 173 -11.07 -12.23 -2.11
C ILE A 173 -11.31 -11.86 -3.58
N CYS A 174 -11.30 -12.84 -4.50
CA CYS A 174 -11.54 -12.59 -5.92
C CYS A 174 -12.94 -12.02 -6.19
N GLU A 175 -13.95 -12.55 -5.53
CA GLU A 175 -15.33 -12.03 -5.60
C GLU A 175 -15.41 -10.61 -5.02
N GLY A 176 -14.77 -10.36 -3.87
CA GLY A 176 -14.75 -9.07 -3.18
C GLY A 176 -14.09 -7.96 -3.99
N VAL A 177 -13.04 -8.27 -4.75
CA VAL A 177 -12.39 -7.31 -5.65
C VAL A 177 -13.38 -6.74 -6.67
N SER A 178 -14.28 -7.55 -7.23
CA SER A 178 -15.31 -7.07 -8.16
C SER A 178 -16.37 -6.18 -7.51
N LEU A 179 -16.55 -6.26 -6.19
CA LEU A 179 -17.46 -5.45 -5.40
C LEU A 179 -16.86 -4.11 -4.91
N LEU A 180 -15.56 -3.88 -5.09
CA LEU A 180 -14.89 -2.65 -4.65
C LEU A 180 -15.45 -1.36 -5.25
N LYS A 181 -16.14 -1.45 -6.39
CA LYS A 181 -16.91 -0.33 -6.98
C LYS A 181 -17.96 0.27 -6.03
N ASN A 182 -18.41 -0.48 -5.04
CA ASN A 182 -19.39 -0.08 -4.04
C ASN A 182 -18.74 0.52 -2.77
N VAL A 183 -17.42 0.50 -2.68
CA VAL A 183 -16.65 1.07 -1.56
C VAL A 183 -16.22 2.50 -1.91
N SER A 184 -16.13 3.39 -0.92
CA SER A 184 -15.64 4.75 -1.17
C SER A 184 -14.21 4.72 -1.74
N LYS A 185 -13.94 5.61 -2.69
CA LYS A 185 -12.65 5.68 -3.38
C LYS A 185 -11.50 5.95 -2.41
N GLU A 186 -11.75 6.74 -1.38
CA GLU A 186 -10.78 7.08 -0.33
C GLU A 186 -10.32 5.82 0.41
N ARG A 187 -11.27 4.98 0.87
CA ARG A 187 -10.93 3.73 1.58
C ARG A 187 -10.13 2.77 0.69
N VAL A 188 -10.55 2.62 -0.56
CA VAL A 188 -9.85 1.76 -1.53
C VAL A 188 -8.44 2.29 -1.77
N ARG A 189 -8.31 3.61 -2.02
CA ARG A 189 -7.03 4.25 -2.27
C ARG A 189 -6.06 4.10 -1.10
N GLU A 190 -6.52 4.29 0.13
CA GLU A 190 -5.68 4.12 1.33
C GLU A 190 -5.17 2.68 1.48
N GLU A 191 -6.01 1.68 1.18
CA GLU A 191 -5.57 0.30 1.27
C GLU A 191 -4.62 -0.08 0.11
N VAL A 192 -4.87 0.41 -1.11
CA VAL A 192 -3.96 0.24 -2.25
C VAL A 192 -2.59 0.86 -1.96
N LYS A 193 -2.52 2.06 -1.38
CA LYS A 193 -1.25 2.67 -0.98
C LYS A 193 -0.45 1.75 -0.04
N LYS A 194 -1.12 1.17 0.96
CA LYS A 194 -0.47 0.23 1.89
C LYS A 194 0.07 -1.00 1.15
N ILE A 195 -0.71 -1.56 0.21
CA ILE A 195 -0.28 -2.68 -0.64
C ILE A 195 0.98 -2.33 -1.45
N LEU A 196 1.07 -1.10 -1.98
CA LEU A 196 2.24 -0.67 -2.76
C LEU A 196 3.53 -0.56 -1.93
N HIS A 197 3.41 -0.38 -0.61
CA HIS A 197 4.54 -0.39 0.32
C HIS A 197 4.96 -1.82 0.75
N SER A 198 4.12 -2.83 0.50
CA SER A 198 4.47 -4.23 0.74
C SER A 198 5.59 -4.68 -0.20
N ASP A 199 6.27 -5.79 0.16
CA ASP A 199 7.27 -6.38 -0.72
C ASP A 199 6.65 -6.73 -2.08
N PHE A 200 7.23 -6.21 -3.16
CA PHE A 200 6.64 -6.37 -4.49
C PHE A 200 6.72 -7.80 -5.00
N LYS A 201 7.73 -8.56 -4.61
CA LYS A 201 7.85 -9.99 -4.95
C LYS A 201 6.71 -10.79 -4.32
N GLU A 202 6.46 -10.57 -3.03
CA GLU A 202 5.34 -11.20 -2.32
C GLU A 202 4.00 -10.83 -2.97
N LEU A 203 3.81 -9.56 -3.32
CA LEU A 203 2.61 -9.08 -4.01
C LEU A 203 2.37 -9.83 -5.34
N VAL A 204 3.41 -9.97 -6.16
CA VAL A 204 3.32 -10.68 -7.45
C VAL A 204 2.93 -12.14 -7.25
N GLU A 205 3.53 -12.84 -6.27
CA GLU A 205 3.20 -14.23 -5.98
C GLU A 205 1.75 -14.39 -5.45
N ILE A 206 1.31 -13.49 -4.60
CA ILE A 206 -0.09 -13.49 -4.10
C ILE A 206 -1.06 -13.23 -5.26
N LEU A 207 -0.82 -12.23 -6.10
CA LEU A 207 -1.68 -11.91 -7.24
C LEU A 207 -1.70 -13.06 -8.27
N LYS A 208 -0.57 -13.72 -8.51
CA LYS A 208 -0.50 -14.93 -9.33
C LYS A 208 -1.38 -16.04 -8.75
N SER A 209 -1.31 -16.25 -7.43
CA SER A 209 -2.09 -17.29 -6.76
C SER A 209 -3.59 -17.03 -6.75
N LEU A 210 -4.02 -15.75 -6.78
CA LEU A 210 -5.42 -15.32 -6.77
C LEU A 210 -6.02 -15.26 -8.18
N PHE A 211 -5.28 -14.74 -9.15
CA PHE A 211 -5.80 -14.38 -10.47
C PHE A 211 -5.16 -15.16 -11.62
N GLY A 212 -4.19 -16.04 -11.35
CA GLY A 212 -3.53 -16.87 -12.35
C GLY A 212 -2.56 -16.14 -13.29
N GLN A 213 -2.32 -14.84 -13.08
CA GLN A 213 -1.44 -14.05 -13.94
C GLN A 213 -0.01 -14.03 -13.42
N ASP A 214 0.94 -14.46 -14.25
CA ASP A 214 2.36 -14.52 -13.88
C ASP A 214 3.09 -13.21 -14.22
N LEU A 215 3.42 -12.44 -13.21
CA LEU A 215 4.21 -11.21 -13.31
C LEU A 215 5.66 -11.37 -12.84
N THR A 216 6.12 -12.59 -12.53
CA THR A 216 7.48 -12.84 -12.03
C THR A 216 8.58 -12.35 -12.96
N GLY A 217 8.35 -12.38 -14.27
CA GLY A 217 9.26 -11.83 -15.29
C GLY A 217 9.51 -10.31 -15.16
N PHE A 218 8.71 -9.58 -14.37
CA PHE A 218 8.93 -8.15 -14.10
C PHE A 218 9.78 -7.89 -12.86
N LEU A 219 9.96 -8.85 -11.97
CA LEU A 219 10.69 -8.68 -10.72
C LEU A 219 12.10 -8.08 -10.90
N PRO A 220 12.95 -8.52 -11.84
CA PRO A 220 14.27 -7.92 -12.04
C PRO A 220 14.19 -6.44 -12.44
N ARG A 221 13.15 -6.05 -13.18
CA ARG A 221 12.92 -4.67 -13.64
C ARG A 221 12.47 -3.78 -12.50
N PHE A 222 11.64 -4.29 -11.58
CA PHE A 222 11.23 -3.57 -10.38
C PHE A 222 12.39 -3.31 -9.43
N ASN A 223 13.24 -4.31 -9.21
CA ASN A 223 14.45 -4.13 -8.41
C ASN A 223 15.37 -3.04 -8.99
N LEU A 224 15.37 -2.87 -10.31
CA LEU A 224 16.10 -1.80 -10.98
C LEU A 224 15.42 -0.45 -10.75
N ILE A 225 14.09 -0.37 -10.90
CA ILE A 225 13.29 0.83 -10.67
C ILE A 225 13.44 1.31 -9.22
N GLU A 226 13.43 0.40 -8.25
CA GLU A 226 13.59 0.73 -6.82
C GLU A 226 14.95 1.35 -6.48
N LYS A 227 16.00 1.04 -7.25
CA LYS A 227 17.34 1.62 -7.08
C LYS A 227 17.53 2.97 -7.77
N MET A 228 16.55 3.47 -8.49
CA MET A 228 16.68 4.72 -9.25
C MET A 228 16.20 5.93 -8.46
N ASP A 229 17.14 6.76 -8.00
CA ASP A 229 16.88 8.03 -7.28
C ASP A 229 15.95 8.98 -8.05
N LEU A 230 15.98 8.93 -9.39
CA LEU A 230 15.13 9.77 -10.25
C LEU A 230 13.63 9.51 -10.07
N LEU A 231 13.25 8.34 -9.56
CA LEU A 231 11.86 7.92 -9.37
C LEU A 231 11.36 8.14 -7.94
N ASP A 232 12.23 8.54 -7.01
CA ASP A 232 11.88 8.76 -5.59
C ASP A 232 11.14 10.06 -5.31
N LYS A 233 10.84 10.87 -6.32
CA LYS A 233 10.06 12.09 -6.10
C LYS A 233 8.57 11.78 -6.00
N GLU A 234 7.96 12.36 -4.99
CA GLU A 234 6.52 12.32 -4.80
C GLU A 234 5.78 13.01 -5.95
N VAL A 235 4.76 12.36 -6.47
CA VAL A 235 3.80 12.96 -7.42
C VAL A 235 2.83 13.86 -6.67
N ASN A 236 2.47 13.43 -5.46
CA ASN A 236 1.77 14.17 -4.44
C ASN A 236 2.28 13.69 -3.07
N LYS A 237 1.73 14.19 -1.96
CA LYS A 237 2.16 13.82 -0.59
C LYS A 237 2.15 12.32 -0.28
N ASP A 238 1.51 11.51 -1.11
CA ASP A 238 1.13 10.14 -0.76
C ASP A 238 1.53 9.08 -1.80
N VAL A 239 1.98 9.48 -3.01
CA VAL A 239 2.27 8.54 -4.09
C VAL A 239 3.54 8.98 -4.82
N SER A 240 4.52 8.11 -4.83
CA SER A 240 5.79 8.30 -5.56
C SER A 240 5.67 7.88 -7.02
N PHE A 241 6.64 8.26 -7.85
CA PHE A 241 6.73 7.74 -9.21
C PHE A 241 7.04 6.23 -9.25
N LYS A 242 7.75 5.70 -8.26
CA LYS A 242 7.94 4.24 -8.10
C LYS A 242 6.60 3.53 -7.93
N ASP A 243 5.73 4.07 -7.07
CA ASP A 243 4.39 3.52 -6.87
C ASP A 243 3.56 3.59 -8.15
N LEU A 244 3.63 4.69 -8.90
CA LEU A 244 2.95 4.79 -10.19
C LEU A 244 3.47 3.78 -11.22
N CYS A 245 4.77 3.46 -11.21
CA CYS A 245 5.30 2.38 -12.05
C CYS A 245 4.73 1.01 -11.64
N LYS A 246 4.71 0.69 -10.34
CA LYS A 246 4.08 -0.52 -9.83
C LYS A 246 2.60 -0.59 -10.25
N ILE A 247 1.87 0.50 -10.04
CA ILE A 247 0.47 0.63 -10.44
C ILE A 247 0.30 0.43 -11.95
N SER A 248 1.13 1.05 -12.79
CA SER A 248 0.99 0.95 -14.25
C SER A 248 1.12 -0.49 -14.76
N VAL A 249 1.99 -1.30 -14.14
CA VAL A 249 2.07 -2.73 -14.42
C VAL A 249 0.81 -3.45 -13.94
N LEU A 250 0.36 -3.18 -12.72
CA LEU A 250 -0.84 -3.81 -12.18
C LEU A 250 -2.08 -3.45 -13.01
N VAL A 251 -2.21 -2.20 -13.44
CA VAL A 251 -3.29 -1.73 -14.33
C VAL A 251 -3.25 -2.44 -15.67
N LYS A 252 -2.06 -2.59 -16.29
CA LYS A 252 -1.91 -3.24 -17.58
C LYS A 252 -2.41 -4.69 -17.57
N TYR A 253 -2.28 -5.39 -16.44
CA TYR A 253 -2.62 -6.80 -16.33
C TYR A 253 -3.95 -7.05 -15.62
N PHE A 254 -4.37 -6.16 -14.70
CA PHE A 254 -5.55 -6.38 -13.86
C PHE A 254 -6.69 -5.39 -14.11
N ASN A 255 -6.46 -4.30 -14.81
CA ASN A 255 -7.44 -3.29 -15.29
C ASN A 255 -8.43 -2.69 -14.25
N PHE A 256 -8.36 -3.07 -12.97
CA PHE A 256 -9.34 -2.68 -11.95
C PHE A 256 -8.87 -1.56 -11.00
N PHE A 257 -7.60 -1.14 -11.08
CA PHE A 257 -7.05 -0.10 -10.19
C PHE A 257 -7.30 1.35 -10.64
N LEU A 258 -7.61 1.57 -11.91
CA LEU A 258 -7.66 2.93 -12.49
C LEU A 258 -8.67 3.88 -11.84
N THR A 259 -9.84 3.38 -11.43
CA THR A 259 -10.93 4.24 -10.96
C THR A 259 -10.70 4.85 -9.57
N TRP A 260 -9.62 4.44 -8.86
CA TRP A 260 -9.37 4.81 -7.48
C TRP A 260 -8.35 5.95 -7.30
N PHE A 261 -7.72 6.37 -8.41
CA PHE A 261 -6.70 7.40 -8.40
C PHE A 261 -7.27 8.79 -8.70
N THR A 262 -6.56 9.84 -8.26
CA THR A 262 -6.92 11.22 -8.60
C THR A 262 -6.74 11.48 -10.09
N GLY A 263 -7.41 12.52 -10.63
CA GLY A 263 -7.29 12.86 -12.05
C GLY A 263 -5.85 13.07 -12.51
N ARG A 264 -4.97 13.61 -11.65
CA ARG A 264 -3.54 13.79 -11.96
C ARG A 264 -2.79 12.47 -11.99
N GLU A 265 -3.01 11.61 -11.00
CA GLU A 265 -2.40 10.27 -10.96
C GLU A 265 -2.86 9.42 -12.15
N MET A 266 -4.16 9.45 -12.47
CA MET A 266 -4.73 8.79 -13.64
C MET A 266 -4.04 9.21 -14.93
N GLN A 267 -3.82 10.52 -15.15
CA GLN A 267 -3.12 11.02 -16.33
C GLN A 267 -1.69 10.46 -16.45
N TYR A 268 -0.97 10.32 -15.34
CA TYR A 268 0.37 9.71 -15.35
C TYR A 268 0.31 8.22 -15.66
N ILE A 269 -0.60 7.48 -15.00
CA ILE A 269 -0.78 6.04 -15.22
C ILE A 269 -1.16 5.78 -16.69
N GLU A 270 -2.13 6.51 -17.23
CA GLU A 270 -2.56 6.38 -18.62
C GLU A 270 -1.43 6.69 -19.60
N LYS A 271 -0.66 7.74 -19.35
CA LYS A 271 0.53 8.04 -20.16
C LYS A 271 1.55 6.90 -20.11
N MET A 272 1.84 6.34 -18.93
CA MET A 272 2.80 5.24 -18.76
C MET A 272 2.33 3.96 -19.44
N VAL A 273 1.04 3.61 -19.30
CA VAL A 273 0.45 2.39 -19.87
C VAL A 273 0.31 2.48 -21.39
N ASN A 274 -0.05 3.65 -21.91
CA ASN A 274 -0.32 3.86 -23.34
C ASN A 274 0.89 4.32 -24.14
N LEU A 275 2.00 4.70 -23.49
CA LEU A 275 3.20 5.13 -24.20
C LEU A 275 3.85 3.94 -24.89
N LYS A 276 3.70 3.88 -26.21
CA LYS A 276 4.36 2.88 -27.04
C LYS A 276 5.77 3.35 -27.37
N ILE A 277 6.76 2.60 -26.92
CA ILE A 277 8.17 2.84 -27.18
C ILE A 277 8.73 1.58 -27.84
N GLU A 278 9.36 1.73 -28.97
CA GLU A 278 10.09 0.63 -29.65
C GLU A 278 11.58 0.72 -29.28
N ASN A 279 12.26 -0.42 -29.28
CA ASN A 279 13.69 -0.47 -28.97
C ASN A 279 14.53 -0.09 -30.20
N ASN A 280 14.29 1.13 -30.70
CA ASN A 280 15.08 1.74 -31.74
C ASN A 280 15.39 3.21 -31.42
N PHE A 281 16.39 3.78 -32.09
CA PHE A 281 16.84 5.14 -31.79
C PHE A 281 15.73 6.18 -31.90
N ASP A 282 14.94 6.14 -32.96
CA ASP A 282 13.94 7.19 -33.20
C ASP A 282 12.84 7.18 -32.15
N SER A 283 12.33 6.00 -31.80
CA SER A 283 11.31 5.85 -30.76
C SER A 283 11.82 6.24 -29.38
N LEU A 284 13.04 5.82 -29.01
CA LEU A 284 13.68 6.18 -27.76
C LEU A 284 13.96 7.69 -27.68
N PHE A 285 14.45 8.29 -28.79
CA PHE A 285 14.72 9.72 -28.84
C PHE A 285 13.43 10.54 -28.71
N GLU A 286 12.36 10.19 -29.40
CA GLU A 286 11.08 10.89 -29.27
C GLU A 286 10.52 10.75 -27.86
N ALA A 287 10.58 9.59 -27.26
CA ALA A 287 10.17 9.38 -25.87
C ALA A 287 10.98 10.25 -24.89
N PHE A 288 12.30 10.34 -25.09
CA PHE A 288 13.18 11.22 -24.33
C PHE A 288 12.84 12.69 -24.53
N PHE A 289 12.82 13.15 -25.80
CA PHE A 289 12.67 14.57 -26.12
C PHE A 289 11.31 15.13 -25.70
N ASN A 290 10.24 14.40 -25.94
CA ASN A 290 8.88 14.83 -25.61
C ASN A 290 8.59 14.84 -24.11
N ASN A 291 9.40 14.16 -23.31
CA ASN A 291 9.22 14.03 -21.88
C ASN A 291 10.40 14.61 -21.06
N THR A 292 11.19 15.55 -21.61
CA THR A 292 12.37 16.12 -20.93
C THR A 292 12.08 16.74 -19.57
N ARG A 293 10.85 17.20 -19.32
CA ARG A 293 10.42 17.74 -18.02
C ARG A 293 9.95 16.64 -17.04
N GLU A 294 9.57 15.49 -17.56
CA GLU A 294 9.02 14.35 -16.80
C GLU A 294 9.59 13.03 -17.32
N MET A 295 10.91 12.92 -17.32
CA MET A 295 11.66 11.74 -17.80
C MET A 295 11.21 10.41 -17.20
N ARG A 296 10.53 10.47 -16.05
CA ARG A 296 10.03 9.31 -15.34
C ARG A 296 8.95 8.55 -16.10
N ILE A 297 8.12 9.25 -16.90
CA ILE A 297 7.07 8.60 -17.71
C ILE A 297 7.68 7.62 -18.71
N PRO A 298 8.61 8.03 -19.62
CA PRO A 298 9.21 7.08 -20.54
C PRO A 298 10.07 6.03 -19.83
N LEU A 299 10.76 6.34 -18.74
CA LEU A 299 11.51 5.36 -17.97
C LEU A 299 10.61 4.27 -17.40
N CYS A 300 9.46 4.62 -16.83
CA CYS A 300 8.48 3.64 -16.36
C CYS A 300 7.89 2.82 -17.53
N ALA A 301 7.54 3.46 -18.65
CA ALA A 301 7.02 2.76 -19.82
C ALA A 301 8.03 1.75 -20.39
N ILE A 302 9.31 2.12 -20.46
CA ILE A 302 10.41 1.24 -20.88
C ILE A 302 10.57 0.08 -19.88
N ALA A 303 10.62 0.37 -18.58
CA ALA A 303 10.75 -0.65 -17.54
C ALA A 303 9.62 -1.68 -17.56
N THR A 304 8.43 -1.29 -17.99
CA THR A 304 7.25 -2.17 -18.05
C THR A 304 7.08 -2.91 -19.39
N SER A 305 7.81 -2.50 -20.44
CA SER A 305 7.61 -3.00 -21.81
C SER A 305 8.81 -3.73 -22.39
N PHE A 306 10.04 -3.41 -21.98
CA PHE A 306 11.27 -3.96 -22.51
C PHE A 306 11.78 -5.13 -21.65
N ASP A 307 12.66 -5.97 -22.22
CA ASP A 307 13.43 -6.90 -21.41
C ASP A 307 14.49 -6.17 -20.56
N LEU A 308 15.07 -6.86 -19.57
CA LEU A 308 15.98 -6.25 -18.61
C LEU A 308 17.23 -5.63 -19.27
N ARG A 309 17.77 -6.28 -20.31
CA ARG A 309 18.96 -5.79 -21.02
C ARG A 309 18.67 -4.49 -21.73
N ASP A 310 17.54 -4.42 -22.43
CA ASP A 310 17.11 -3.24 -23.16
C ASP A 310 16.69 -2.10 -22.24
N VAL A 311 16.10 -2.42 -21.08
CA VAL A 311 15.83 -1.42 -20.01
C VAL A 311 17.13 -0.78 -19.55
N LEU A 312 18.15 -1.56 -19.22
CA LEU A 312 19.45 -1.05 -18.79
C LEU A 312 20.11 -0.17 -19.85
N LYS A 313 20.06 -0.59 -21.11
CA LYS A 313 20.56 0.17 -22.26
C LYS A 313 19.82 1.50 -22.41
N ALA A 314 18.50 1.49 -22.43
CA ALA A 314 17.68 2.69 -22.57
C ALA A 314 17.89 3.69 -21.42
N PHE A 315 18.03 3.19 -20.19
CA PHE A 315 18.27 4.04 -19.02
C PHE A 315 19.66 4.70 -19.10
N SER A 316 20.68 3.95 -19.49
CA SER A 316 22.05 4.51 -19.71
C SER A 316 22.03 5.57 -20.80
N LEU A 317 21.30 5.33 -21.90
CA LEU A 317 21.11 6.32 -22.97
C LEU A 317 20.46 7.59 -22.46
N PHE A 318 19.35 7.48 -21.73
CA PHE A 318 18.62 8.64 -21.21
C PHE A 318 19.46 9.45 -20.23
N ASP A 319 20.24 8.81 -19.37
CA ASP A 319 21.18 9.49 -18.48
C ASP A 319 22.25 10.26 -19.28
N LYS A 320 22.89 9.64 -20.25
CA LYS A 320 23.87 10.29 -21.11
C LYS A 320 23.25 11.43 -21.93
N TRP A 321 22.09 11.22 -22.54
CA TRP A 321 21.38 12.24 -23.34
C TRP A 321 20.95 13.45 -22.47
N SER A 322 20.59 13.24 -21.23
CA SER A 322 20.23 14.33 -20.30
C SER A 322 21.38 15.31 -20.04
N LYS A 323 22.62 14.86 -20.21
CA LYS A 323 23.84 15.63 -20.01
C LYS A 323 24.31 16.39 -21.26
N ILE A 324 23.73 16.10 -22.44
CA ILE A 324 24.07 16.78 -23.71
C ILE A 324 23.62 18.23 -23.67
N LYS A 325 24.56 19.15 -23.83
CA LYS A 325 24.30 20.59 -23.95
C LYS A 325 24.45 21.03 -25.38
N ILE A 326 23.39 21.62 -25.96
CA ILE A 326 23.43 22.21 -27.29
C ILE A 326 23.79 23.68 -27.17
N ASP A 327 24.84 24.12 -27.85
CA ASP A 327 25.13 25.55 -27.99
C ASP A 327 24.00 26.22 -28.80
N THR A 328 23.23 27.02 -28.12
CA THR A 328 22.10 27.74 -28.72
C THR A 328 22.45 29.11 -29.25
N ASN A 329 23.69 29.62 -29.06
CA ASN A 329 24.08 30.97 -29.45
C ASN A 329 24.06 31.15 -30.96
N ALA A 330 24.55 30.18 -31.72
CA ALA A 330 24.49 30.20 -33.18
C ALA A 330 23.05 30.19 -33.70
N ILE A 331 22.14 29.45 -33.01
CA ILE A 331 20.74 29.39 -33.38
C ILE A 331 20.04 30.72 -33.08
N LYS A 332 20.35 31.35 -31.94
CA LYS A 332 19.80 32.67 -31.54
C LYS A 332 20.19 33.78 -32.53
N LYS A 333 21.43 33.77 -33.04
CA LYS A 333 21.93 34.73 -34.02
C LYS A 333 21.27 34.60 -35.39
N SER A 334 20.58 33.51 -35.71
CA SER A 334 19.96 33.28 -37.02
C SER A 334 18.57 33.92 -37.20
N GLY A 335 18.05 34.68 -36.20
CA GLY A 335 16.81 35.46 -36.33
C GLY A 335 15.53 34.60 -36.46
N LEU A 336 15.58 33.30 -36.11
CA LEU A 336 14.45 32.39 -36.25
C LEU A 336 13.35 32.68 -35.23
N ASN A 337 12.10 32.47 -35.63
CA ASN A 337 11.00 32.51 -34.68
C ASN A 337 11.05 31.36 -33.67
N LYS A 338 10.23 31.43 -32.62
CA LYS A 338 10.25 30.45 -31.51
C LYS A 338 10.05 29.00 -31.97
N ARG A 339 9.20 28.77 -32.99
CA ARG A 339 8.92 27.42 -33.51
C ARG A 339 10.12 26.86 -34.31
N GLU A 340 10.69 27.69 -35.19
CA GLU A 340 11.88 27.35 -36.00
C GLU A 340 13.10 27.12 -35.10
N PHE A 341 13.30 27.98 -34.09
CA PHE A 341 14.36 27.78 -33.07
C PHE A 341 14.22 26.44 -32.38
N GLY A 342 13.00 26.09 -31.94
CA GLY A 342 12.72 24.79 -31.31
C GLY A 342 13.03 23.61 -32.22
N ALA A 343 12.59 23.67 -33.47
CA ALA A 343 12.84 22.63 -34.47
C ALA A 343 14.33 22.44 -34.75
N LYS A 344 15.08 23.53 -34.92
CA LYS A 344 16.53 23.48 -35.17
C LYS A 344 17.29 22.95 -33.97
N LYS A 345 16.92 23.36 -32.73
CA LYS A 345 17.48 22.83 -31.49
C LYS A 345 17.24 21.31 -31.37
N LYS A 346 16.00 20.85 -31.65
CA LYS A 346 15.65 19.41 -31.66
C LYS A 346 16.50 18.63 -32.64
N LYS A 347 16.67 19.16 -33.86
CA LYS A 347 17.49 18.51 -34.90
C LYS A 347 18.94 18.34 -34.47
N LEU A 348 19.55 19.36 -33.87
CA LEU A 348 20.93 19.29 -33.37
C LEU A 348 21.05 18.30 -32.21
N LEU A 349 20.12 18.36 -31.26
CA LEU A 349 20.10 17.42 -30.15
C LEU A 349 19.96 15.96 -30.66
N LYS A 350 19.12 15.73 -31.66
CA LYS A 350 18.96 14.40 -32.25
C LYS A 350 20.24 13.85 -32.84
N ILE A 351 21.03 14.71 -33.50
CA ILE A 351 22.33 14.32 -34.07
C ILE A 351 23.30 13.91 -32.96
N GLU A 352 23.42 14.69 -31.90
CA GLU A 352 24.30 14.38 -30.78
C GLU A 352 23.86 13.13 -30.02
N CYS A 353 22.56 12.98 -29.79
CA CYS A 353 21.99 11.77 -29.17
C CYS A 353 22.25 10.51 -30.02
N LYS A 354 22.23 10.64 -31.37
CA LYS A 354 22.50 9.53 -32.26
C LYS A 354 23.93 9.03 -32.17
N LYS A 355 24.91 9.94 -32.06
CA LYS A 355 26.32 9.56 -31.82
C LYS A 355 26.47 8.71 -30.58
N VAL A 356 25.87 9.15 -29.45
CA VAL A 356 25.90 8.38 -28.18
C VAL A 356 25.18 7.03 -28.31
N TYR A 357 24.10 6.95 -29.11
CA TYR A 357 23.37 5.71 -29.35
C TYR A 357 24.21 4.67 -30.10
N GLU A 358 25.00 5.14 -31.08
CA GLU A 358 25.86 4.28 -31.93
C GLU A 358 27.13 3.78 -31.18
N GLU A 359 27.50 4.42 -30.05
CA GLU A 359 28.60 4.05 -29.19
C GLU A 359 28.26 2.98 -28.12
N ILE A 360 26.99 2.63 -27.95
CA ILE A 360 26.47 1.70 -26.91
C ILE A 360 25.93 0.42 -27.58
#